data_4e4782f4f6ad8640b6e5900eb5baaf7e
#
_entry.id   4e4782f4f6ad8640b6e5900eb5baaf7e
#
_cell.length_a   1.000
_cell.length_b   1.000
_cell.length_c   1.000
_cell.angle_alpha   90.00
_cell.angle_beta   90.00
_cell.angle_gamma   90.00
#
_symmetry.space_group_name_H-M   'P 1'
#
loop_
_entity.id
_entity.type
_entity.pdbx_description
1 polymer ?
#
loop_
_entity_poly.entity_id
_entity_poly.type
_entity_poly.pdbx_seq_one_letter_code
_entity_poly.pdbx_strand_id
1 'polypeptide(L)'
;MSEPSSRRTIRFRRSGPPAKISKRAVLALAVGGGLALLLGIWLVIARLPGYLTTPQGETAVETAQTAPAAARKIHAQLFYVADTGIELQPVSAEVLFGETPAEQAKRIVEAQVQPRPEGVVSAIPAGTKVRAVYLSPRGEAYIDLTADAVRGHTGGSLDEALAVFALVNALTVNLPDITAVQILVDGKEVDTLAGHLDLRHPLKRALEWVKR
;
A
#
# COMPACT_ATOMS: atom_id res chain seq x y z
N MET A 1 16.24 -78.63 -58.81
CA MET A 1 17.44 -77.81 -59.03
C MET A 1 17.55 -76.83 -57.86
N SER A 2 18.44 -77.24 -56.96
CA SER A 2 18.53 -76.66 -55.60
C SER A 2 19.88 -76.04 -55.42
N GLU A 3 19.92 -74.82 -55.00
CA GLU A 3 21.17 -74.18 -54.58
C GLU A 3 21.18 -74.01 -53.04
N PRO A 4 22.28 -74.31 -52.36
CA PRO A 4 22.38 -74.18 -50.94
C PRO A 4 22.88 -72.75 -50.48
N SER A 5 22.16 -72.18 -49.52
CA SER A 5 22.47 -71.01 -48.82
C SER A 5 23.73 -71.11 -47.96
N SER A 6 24.71 -70.26 -48.21
CA SER A 6 25.93 -70.09 -47.43
C SER A 6 25.65 -69.31 -46.13
N ARG A 7 25.79 -69.97 -44.99
CA ARG A 7 25.76 -69.35 -43.67
C ARG A 7 27.13 -68.74 -43.31
N ARG A 8 27.27 -67.46 -43.28
CA ARG A 8 28.44 -66.79 -42.71
C ARG A 8 28.33 -66.76 -41.18
N THR A 9 29.23 -67.40 -40.53
CA THR A 9 29.40 -67.45 -39.10
C THR A 9 30.18 -66.24 -38.65
N ILE A 10 29.55 -65.25 -37.97
CA ILE A 10 30.21 -64.08 -37.37
C ILE A 10 30.83 -64.51 -36.05
N ARG A 11 32.16 -64.52 -35.95
CA ARG A 11 32.90 -64.73 -34.70
C ARG A 11 32.86 -63.43 -33.87
N PHE A 12 32.14 -63.44 -32.76
CA PHE A 12 32.24 -62.38 -31.72
C PHE A 12 33.58 -62.52 -31.00
N ARG A 13 34.39 -61.46 -31.08
CA ARG A 13 35.62 -61.36 -30.31
C ARG A 13 35.25 -60.97 -28.88
N ARG A 14 35.52 -61.85 -27.92
CA ARG A 14 35.35 -61.58 -26.49
C ARG A 14 36.36 -60.52 -26.09
N SER A 15 35.85 -59.30 -25.69
CA SER A 15 36.61 -58.25 -25.00
C SER A 15 36.98 -58.78 -23.59
N GLY A 16 38.25 -58.64 -23.24
CA GLY A 16 38.75 -59.02 -21.92
C GLY A 16 38.19 -58.12 -20.80
N PRO A 17 38.32 -58.55 -19.53
CA PRO A 17 37.78 -57.84 -18.38
C PRO A 17 38.44 -56.47 -18.21
N PRO A 18 37.69 -55.44 -17.75
CA PRO A 18 38.25 -54.09 -17.52
C PRO A 18 39.29 -54.12 -16.40
N ALA A 19 40.38 -53.37 -16.59
CA ALA A 19 41.47 -53.26 -15.63
C ALA A 19 40.94 -52.64 -14.32
N LYS A 20 41.16 -53.31 -13.20
CA LYS A 20 40.81 -52.80 -11.85
C LYS A 20 41.72 -51.62 -11.50
N ILE A 21 41.20 -50.42 -11.55
CA ILE A 21 41.90 -49.21 -11.09
C ILE A 21 42.07 -49.33 -9.57
N SER A 22 43.30 -49.24 -9.07
CA SER A 22 43.59 -49.34 -7.66
C SER A 22 43.06 -48.08 -6.90
N LYS A 23 42.50 -48.31 -5.70
CA LYS A 23 41.98 -47.19 -4.86
C LYS A 23 43.02 -46.10 -4.61
N ARG A 24 44.31 -46.46 -4.63
CA ARG A 24 45.42 -45.49 -4.49
C ARG A 24 45.58 -44.59 -5.70
N ALA A 25 45.32 -45.11 -6.93
CA ALA A 25 45.39 -44.31 -8.16
C ALA A 25 44.20 -43.29 -8.24
N VAL A 26 43.00 -43.70 -7.78
CA VAL A 26 41.83 -42.79 -7.70
C VAL A 26 42.05 -41.71 -6.67
N LEU A 27 42.65 -42.04 -5.52
CA LEU A 27 42.95 -41.05 -4.48
C LEU A 27 44.01 -40.03 -4.93
N ALA A 28 45.05 -40.49 -5.64
CA ALA A 28 46.09 -39.59 -6.19
C ALA A 28 45.55 -38.64 -7.24
N LEU A 29 44.61 -39.07 -8.09
CA LEU A 29 43.94 -38.25 -9.09
C LEU A 29 43.00 -37.20 -8.44
N ALA A 30 42.28 -37.60 -7.37
CA ALA A 30 41.39 -36.67 -6.67
C ALA A 30 42.16 -35.57 -5.89
N VAL A 31 43.28 -35.92 -5.25
CA VAL A 31 44.09 -34.96 -4.53
C VAL A 31 44.87 -34.06 -5.50
N GLY A 32 45.43 -34.60 -6.58
CA GLY A 32 46.17 -33.84 -7.57
C GLY A 32 45.26 -32.87 -8.36
N GLY A 33 44.04 -33.29 -8.70
CA GLY A 33 43.05 -32.48 -9.38
C GLY A 33 42.54 -31.33 -8.51
N GLY A 34 42.33 -31.58 -7.22
CA GLY A 34 41.90 -30.56 -6.25
C GLY A 34 42.95 -29.48 -6.03
N LEU A 35 44.22 -29.90 -5.92
CA LEU A 35 45.34 -28.90 -5.75
C LEU A 35 45.57 -28.06 -7.00
N ALA A 36 45.43 -28.62 -8.19
CA ALA A 36 45.55 -27.91 -9.46
C ALA A 36 44.40 -26.88 -9.64
N LEU A 37 43.18 -27.25 -9.22
CA LEU A 37 42.03 -26.32 -9.26
C LEU A 37 42.18 -25.16 -8.31
N LEU A 38 42.66 -25.41 -7.08
CA LEU A 38 42.92 -24.35 -6.12
C LEU A 38 44.05 -23.42 -6.55
N LEU A 39 45.11 -23.98 -7.16
CA LEU A 39 46.21 -23.19 -7.74
C LEU A 39 45.75 -22.34 -8.92
N GLY A 40 44.88 -22.90 -9.77
CA GLY A 40 44.26 -22.18 -10.87
C GLY A 40 43.41 -21.00 -10.40
N ILE A 41 42.57 -21.21 -9.40
CA ILE A 41 41.73 -20.16 -8.81
C ILE A 41 42.63 -19.09 -8.13
N TRP A 42 43.68 -19.49 -7.41
CA TRP A 42 44.61 -18.56 -6.77
C TRP A 42 45.39 -17.72 -7.81
N LEU A 43 45.82 -18.32 -8.93
CA LEU A 43 46.46 -17.62 -10.05
C LEU A 43 45.52 -16.63 -10.76
N VAL A 44 44.26 -17.00 -10.91
CA VAL A 44 43.24 -16.09 -11.49
C VAL A 44 43.02 -14.91 -10.55
N ILE A 45 42.88 -15.15 -9.24
CA ILE A 45 42.70 -14.08 -8.25
C ILE A 45 43.96 -13.21 -8.15
N ALA A 46 45.17 -13.80 -8.19
CA ALA A 46 46.44 -13.05 -8.12
C ALA A 46 46.74 -12.26 -9.41
N ARG A 47 46.14 -12.60 -10.55
CA ARG A 47 46.33 -11.91 -11.81
C ARG A 47 45.24 -10.87 -12.13
N LEU A 48 44.28 -10.68 -11.20
CA LEU A 48 43.23 -9.64 -11.29
C LEU A 48 43.49 -8.54 -10.23
N PRO A 49 44.58 -7.76 -10.30
CA PRO A 49 44.86 -6.72 -9.30
C PRO A 49 44.08 -5.42 -9.54
N GLY A 50 43.00 -5.43 -10.28
CA GLY A 50 42.31 -4.21 -10.66
C GLY A 50 40.79 -4.15 -10.44
N TYR A 51 40.15 -5.27 -10.13
CA TYR A 51 38.69 -5.28 -10.00
C TYR A 51 38.16 -5.24 -8.56
N LEU A 52 39.01 -5.32 -7.56
CA LEU A 52 38.60 -5.26 -6.15
C LEU A 52 39.23 -4.07 -5.37
N THR A 53 40.02 -3.22 -6.01
CA THR A 53 40.34 -1.92 -5.45
C THR A 53 39.39 -0.91 -6.06
N THR A 54 38.30 -0.66 -5.36
CA THR A 54 37.56 0.60 -5.48
C THR A 54 38.59 1.72 -5.29
N PRO A 55 38.74 2.65 -6.25
CA PRO A 55 39.51 3.86 -5.96
C PRO A 55 38.75 4.56 -4.83
N GLN A 56 39.35 4.63 -3.65
CA GLN A 56 39.02 5.67 -2.69
C GLN A 56 39.47 7.00 -3.32
N GLY A 57 38.67 7.46 -4.28
CA GLY A 57 38.51 8.86 -4.52
C GLY A 57 37.66 9.34 -3.35
N GLU A 58 38.23 10.14 -2.49
CA GLU A 58 37.52 11.10 -1.65
C GLU A 58 36.80 12.09 -2.58
N THR A 59 35.80 11.61 -3.28
CA THR A 59 34.63 12.43 -3.58
C THR A 59 33.81 12.34 -2.32
N ALA A 60 33.75 13.44 -1.58
CA ALA A 60 32.66 13.71 -0.69
C ALA A 60 31.39 13.21 -1.38
N VAL A 61 30.93 12.03 -1.00
CA VAL A 61 29.54 11.67 -1.15
C VAL A 61 28.90 12.68 -0.21
N GLU A 62 28.63 13.85 -0.78
CA GLU A 62 27.56 14.68 -0.31
C GLU A 62 26.42 13.67 -0.19
N THR A 63 26.23 13.23 1.05
CA THR A 63 25.02 12.55 1.45
C THR A 63 23.96 13.54 1.03
N ALA A 64 23.45 13.39 -0.19
CA ALA A 64 22.17 13.92 -0.54
C ALA A 64 21.26 13.28 0.51
N GLN A 65 21.22 13.92 1.68
CA GLN A 65 20.10 13.85 2.57
C GLN A 65 18.95 14.13 1.63
N THR A 66 18.30 13.05 1.21
CA THR A 66 17.02 13.13 0.52
C THR A 66 16.19 13.89 1.52
N ALA A 67 16.13 15.21 1.35
CA ALA A 67 15.20 16.04 2.08
C ALA A 67 13.88 15.28 1.93
N PRO A 68 13.16 14.99 3.01
CA PRO A 68 11.95 14.20 2.93
C PRO A 68 11.12 14.87 1.83
N ALA A 69 10.86 14.14 0.75
CA ALA A 69 10.17 14.67 -0.41
C ALA A 69 8.96 15.37 0.14
N ALA A 70 8.87 16.69 -0.04
CA ALA A 70 7.84 17.50 0.59
C ALA A 70 6.51 16.82 0.25
N ALA A 71 5.84 16.29 1.26
CA ALA A 71 4.69 15.43 1.07
C ALA A 71 3.69 16.19 0.21
N ARG A 72 3.37 15.68 -0.96
CA ARG A 72 2.46 16.31 -1.92
C ARG A 72 1.15 16.61 -1.20
N LYS A 73 0.62 17.82 -1.34
CA LYS A 73 -0.64 18.26 -0.74
C LYS A 73 -1.61 18.68 -1.82
N ILE A 74 -2.88 18.59 -1.52
CA ILE A 74 -3.99 19.16 -2.29
C ILE A 74 -4.75 20.16 -1.44
N HIS A 75 -5.46 21.08 -2.08
CA HIS A 75 -6.45 21.90 -1.41
C HIS A 75 -7.79 21.15 -1.41
N ALA A 76 -8.36 20.95 -0.21
CA ALA A 76 -9.66 20.33 -0.03
C ALA A 76 -10.59 21.27 0.73
N GLN A 77 -11.88 21.23 0.42
CA GLN A 77 -12.91 21.94 1.19
C GLN A 77 -13.38 21.06 2.34
N LEU A 78 -13.18 21.53 3.55
CA LEU A 78 -13.69 20.92 4.79
C LEU A 78 -14.88 21.76 5.28
N PHE A 79 -15.78 21.13 6.02
CA PHE A 79 -17.04 21.74 6.42
C PHE A 79 -17.13 21.86 7.94
N TYR A 80 -17.33 23.07 8.43
CA TYR A 80 -17.42 23.39 9.85
C TYR A 80 -18.72 24.14 10.12
N VAL A 81 -19.15 24.17 11.38
CA VAL A 81 -20.34 24.91 11.77
C VAL A 81 -20.12 26.40 11.55
N ALA A 82 -21.03 27.06 10.86
CA ALA A 82 -21.00 28.51 10.65
C ALA A 82 -21.33 29.26 11.95
N ASP A 83 -21.06 30.56 12.00
CA ASP A 83 -21.33 31.42 13.17
C ASP A 83 -22.81 31.43 13.57
N THR A 84 -23.70 31.15 12.64
CA THR A 84 -25.15 31.02 12.87
C THR A 84 -25.51 29.78 13.73
N GLY A 85 -24.63 28.79 13.77
CA GLY A 85 -24.85 27.49 14.47
C GLY A 85 -25.84 26.54 13.79
N ILE A 86 -26.44 26.91 12.65
CA ILE A 86 -27.52 26.14 12.00
C ILE A 86 -27.14 25.63 10.59
N GLU A 87 -25.98 25.96 10.10
CA GLU A 87 -25.48 25.59 8.77
C GLU A 87 -23.97 25.34 8.79
N LEU A 88 -23.45 24.72 7.75
CA LEU A 88 -22.02 24.47 7.55
C LEU A 88 -21.41 25.61 6.74
N GLN A 89 -20.14 25.93 6.99
CA GLN A 89 -19.32 26.78 6.13
C GLN A 89 -18.14 26.00 5.57
N PRO A 90 -17.82 26.15 4.26
CA PRO A 90 -16.65 25.54 3.68
C PRO A 90 -15.39 26.31 4.08
N VAL A 91 -14.34 25.57 4.43
CA VAL A 91 -13.01 26.09 4.74
C VAL A 91 -11.99 25.33 3.90
N SER A 92 -11.17 26.06 3.14
CA SER A 92 -10.09 25.45 2.36
C SER A 92 -8.95 25.04 3.29
N ALA A 93 -8.50 23.79 3.19
CA ALA A 93 -7.41 23.25 3.97
C ALA A 93 -6.44 22.47 3.07
N GLU A 94 -5.16 22.45 3.44
CA GLU A 94 -4.17 21.58 2.82
C GLU A 94 -4.29 20.17 3.39
N VAL A 95 -4.50 19.19 2.51
CA VAL A 95 -4.60 17.77 2.85
C VAL A 95 -3.51 17.01 2.12
N LEU A 96 -2.90 16.03 2.77
CA LEU A 96 -1.91 15.18 2.12
C LEU A 96 -2.52 14.46 0.91
N PHE A 97 -1.75 14.39 -0.16
CA PHE A 97 -2.12 13.63 -1.35
C PHE A 97 -2.13 12.13 -1.05
N GLY A 98 -3.18 11.45 -1.46
CA GLY A 98 -3.29 9.99 -1.44
C GLY A 98 -3.00 9.40 -2.82
N GLU A 99 -2.22 8.34 -2.87
CA GLU A 99 -1.82 7.71 -4.15
C GLU A 99 -2.99 6.98 -4.83
N THR A 100 -4.00 6.59 -4.06
CA THR A 100 -5.22 5.96 -4.58
C THR A 100 -6.46 6.79 -4.22
N PRO A 101 -7.58 6.65 -4.97
CA PRO A 101 -8.84 7.32 -4.63
C PRO A 101 -9.31 7.03 -3.20
N ALA A 102 -9.18 5.79 -2.72
CA ALA A 102 -9.57 5.41 -1.36
C ALA A 102 -8.65 6.06 -0.30
N GLU A 103 -7.35 6.12 -0.57
CA GLU A 103 -6.41 6.81 0.30
C GLU A 103 -6.68 8.32 0.33
N GLN A 104 -6.93 8.94 -0.83
CA GLN A 104 -7.27 10.35 -0.89
C GLN A 104 -8.58 10.66 -0.15
N ALA A 105 -9.61 9.82 -0.29
CA ALA A 105 -10.84 9.92 0.46
C ALA A 105 -10.58 9.82 1.97
N LYS A 106 -9.77 8.87 2.40
CA LYS A 106 -9.37 8.71 3.79
C LYS A 106 -8.65 9.94 4.33
N ARG A 107 -7.69 10.52 3.59
CA ARG A 107 -6.97 11.75 3.98
C ARG A 107 -7.90 12.93 4.17
N ILE A 108 -8.90 13.09 3.31
CA ILE A 108 -9.89 14.15 3.43
C ILE A 108 -10.74 13.97 4.70
N VAL A 109 -11.23 12.75 4.95
CA VAL A 109 -12.03 12.47 6.16
C VAL A 109 -11.18 12.61 7.42
N GLU A 110 -9.93 12.13 7.41
CA GLU A 110 -8.99 12.33 8.52
C GLU A 110 -8.79 13.81 8.83
N ALA A 111 -8.63 14.66 7.80
CA ALA A 111 -8.52 16.10 7.99
C ALA A 111 -9.82 16.72 8.53
N GLN A 112 -10.99 16.22 8.10
CA GLN A 112 -12.30 16.71 8.57
C GLN A 112 -12.54 16.39 10.05
N VAL A 113 -12.07 15.25 10.55
CA VAL A 113 -12.25 14.85 11.96
C VAL A 113 -11.14 15.36 12.90
N GLN A 114 -10.05 15.87 12.36
CA GLN A 114 -8.95 16.45 13.15
C GLN A 114 -9.39 17.70 13.95
N PRO A 115 -8.60 18.07 14.97
CA PRO A 115 -8.83 19.33 15.67
C PRO A 115 -8.95 20.50 14.68
N ARG A 116 -9.98 21.30 14.88
CA ARG A 116 -10.33 22.43 14.00
C ARG A 116 -9.25 23.53 13.99
N PRO A 117 -9.13 24.31 12.90
CA PRO A 117 -8.42 25.57 12.92
C PRO A 117 -9.03 26.54 13.94
N GLU A 118 -8.25 27.50 14.41
CA GLU A 118 -8.76 28.58 15.27
C GLU A 118 -9.94 29.30 14.59
N GLY A 119 -10.97 29.62 15.37
CA GLY A 119 -12.12 30.40 14.91
C GLY A 119 -13.24 29.61 14.23
N VAL A 120 -13.14 28.28 14.11
CA VAL A 120 -14.22 27.43 13.57
C VAL A 120 -14.67 26.35 14.56
N VAL A 121 -15.92 25.93 14.46
CA VAL A 121 -16.51 24.89 15.32
C VAL A 121 -16.72 23.62 14.50
N SER A 122 -16.21 22.49 14.97
CA SER A 122 -16.49 21.20 14.37
C SER A 122 -17.87 20.70 14.80
N ALA A 123 -18.66 20.18 13.86
CA ALA A 123 -19.88 19.45 14.15
C ALA A 123 -19.58 18.00 14.62
N ILE A 124 -18.40 17.49 14.28
CA ILE A 124 -18.03 16.10 14.57
C ILE A 124 -17.55 16.01 16.02
N PRO A 125 -18.04 15.02 16.80
CA PRO A 125 -17.65 14.85 18.21
C PRO A 125 -16.14 14.70 18.38
N ALA A 126 -15.58 15.35 19.40
CA ALA A 126 -14.16 15.24 19.73
C ALA A 126 -13.78 13.80 20.04
N GLY A 127 -12.57 13.40 19.62
CA GLY A 127 -12.07 12.04 19.78
C GLY A 127 -12.49 11.06 18.69
N THR A 128 -13.43 11.43 17.80
CA THR A 128 -13.77 10.64 16.60
C THR A 128 -12.51 10.42 15.75
N LYS A 129 -12.28 9.15 15.36
CA LYS A 129 -11.17 8.77 14.49
C LYS A 129 -11.68 7.99 13.27
N VAL A 130 -10.97 8.12 12.18
CA VAL A 130 -11.21 7.34 10.95
C VAL A 130 -10.47 6.02 11.05
N ARG A 131 -11.20 4.92 11.02
CA ARG A 131 -10.64 3.56 11.00
C ARG A 131 -10.27 3.16 9.57
N ALA A 132 -11.21 3.35 8.64
CA ALA A 132 -11.03 3.03 7.24
C ALA A 132 -11.98 3.86 6.36
N VAL A 133 -11.64 3.96 5.06
CA VAL A 133 -12.57 4.42 4.03
C VAL A 133 -12.50 3.42 2.88
N TYR A 134 -13.66 2.95 2.43
CA TYR A 134 -13.80 2.03 1.31
C TYR A 134 -14.59 2.70 0.20
N LEU A 135 -14.25 2.37 -1.05
CA LEU A 135 -14.99 2.84 -2.22
C LEU A 135 -15.61 1.67 -2.97
N SER A 136 -16.87 1.78 -3.32
CA SER A 136 -17.54 0.82 -4.19
C SER A 136 -17.36 1.20 -5.67
N PRO A 137 -17.43 0.24 -6.60
CA PRO A 137 -17.40 0.53 -8.04
C PRO A 137 -18.57 1.42 -8.51
N ARG A 138 -19.61 1.60 -7.69
CA ARG A 138 -20.78 2.45 -7.98
C ARG A 138 -20.59 3.91 -7.53
N GLY A 139 -19.42 4.27 -7.02
CA GLY A 139 -19.14 5.62 -6.52
C GLY A 139 -19.69 5.89 -5.11
N GLU A 140 -19.95 4.85 -4.33
CA GLU A 140 -20.32 5.00 -2.92
C GLU A 140 -19.06 4.90 -2.05
N ALA A 141 -18.91 5.80 -1.10
CA ALA A 141 -17.86 5.73 -0.08
C ALA A 141 -18.44 5.24 1.26
N TYR A 142 -17.70 4.36 1.93
CA TYR A 142 -18.04 3.85 3.27
C TYR A 142 -16.99 4.38 4.24
N ILE A 143 -17.39 5.27 5.16
CA ILE A 143 -16.53 5.86 6.18
C ILE A 143 -16.71 5.07 7.47
N ASP A 144 -15.67 4.35 7.91
CA ASP A 144 -15.68 3.64 9.20
C ASP A 144 -15.06 4.51 10.29
N LEU A 145 -15.86 4.92 11.26
CA LEU A 145 -15.49 5.76 12.38
C LEU A 145 -15.40 4.95 13.68
N THR A 146 -14.69 5.49 14.68
CA THR A 146 -14.72 4.95 16.04
C THR A 146 -16.05 5.26 16.73
N ALA A 147 -16.42 4.48 17.75
CA ALA A 147 -17.65 4.68 18.54
C ALA A 147 -17.74 6.06 19.22
N ASP A 148 -16.64 6.84 19.24
CA ASP A 148 -16.66 8.22 19.75
C ASP A 148 -17.54 9.13 18.90
N ALA A 149 -17.74 8.79 17.61
CA ALA A 149 -18.69 9.48 16.73
C ALA A 149 -20.13 9.41 17.24
N VAL A 150 -20.50 8.37 17.97
CA VAL A 150 -21.82 8.19 18.61
C VAL A 150 -21.81 8.73 20.04
N ARG A 151 -20.83 8.29 20.83
CA ARG A 151 -20.78 8.63 22.28
C ARG A 151 -20.59 10.12 22.55
N GLY A 152 -19.94 10.83 21.63
CA GLY A 152 -19.66 12.25 21.79
C GLY A 152 -20.79 13.18 21.36
N HIS A 153 -21.88 12.67 20.77
CA HIS A 153 -23.04 13.50 20.42
C HIS A 153 -23.81 13.91 21.68
N THR A 154 -23.93 15.21 21.89
CA THR A 154 -24.68 15.81 23.01
C THR A 154 -25.91 16.58 22.53
N GLY A 155 -26.06 16.77 21.24
CA GLY A 155 -27.06 17.62 20.60
C GLY A 155 -28.25 16.86 20.02
N GLY A 156 -29.17 17.63 19.45
CA GLY A 156 -30.37 17.12 18.79
C GLY A 156 -30.17 16.81 17.30
N SER A 157 -31.30 16.81 16.58
CA SER A 157 -31.34 16.47 15.15
C SER A 157 -30.46 17.38 14.26
N LEU A 158 -30.31 18.66 14.63
CA LEU A 158 -29.48 19.60 13.88
C LEU A 158 -27.99 19.24 14.00
N ASP A 159 -27.49 19.00 15.21
CA ASP A 159 -26.07 18.68 15.44
C ASP A 159 -25.69 17.37 14.76
N GLU A 160 -26.57 16.37 14.80
CA GLU A 160 -26.38 15.11 14.08
C GLU A 160 -26.34 15.34 12.57
N ALA A 161 -27.26 16.12 12.01
CA ALA A 161 -27.29 16.43 10.59
C ALA A 161 -26.05 17.20 10.15
N LEU A 162 -25.61 18.21 10.90
CA LEU A 162 -24.40 18.97 10.61
C LEU A 162 -23.15 18.07 10.66
N ALA A 163 -23.03 17.17 11.64
CA ALA A 163 -21.92 16.24 11.73
C ALA A 163 -21.87 15.29 10.53
N VAL A 164 -23.00 14.70 10.18
CA VAL A 164 -23.11 13.75 9.06
C VAL A 164 -22.84 14.47 7.73
N PHE A 165 -23.48 15.61 7.48
CA PHE A 165 -23.30 16.33 6.21
C PHE A 165 -21.95 17.03 6.09
N ALA A 166 -21.24 17.31 7.19
CA ALA A 166 -19.84 17.71 7.13
C ALA A 166 -18.97 16.63 6.48
N LEU A 167 -19.16 15.37 6.86
CA LEU A 167 -18.43 14.21 6.28
C LEU A 167 -18.87 13.93 4.83
N VAL A 168 -20.17 13.89 4.57
CA VAL A 168 -20.73 13.62 3.25
C VAL A 168 -20.28 14.68 2.23
N ASN A 169 -20.40 15.96 2.57
CA ASN A 169 -20.01 17.06 1.69
C ASN A 169 -18.48 17.11 1.51
N ALA A 170 -17.69 16.84 2.55
CA ALA A 170 -16.24 16.79 2.45
C ALA A 170 -15.76 15.79 1.39
N LEU A 171 -16.36 14.60 1.31
CA LEU A 171 -16.02 13.64 0.27
C LEU A 171 -16.60 13.98 -1.09
N THR A 172 -17.88 14.25 -1.16
CA THR A 172 -18.58 14.41 -2.44
C THR A 172 -18.26 15.73 -3.17
N VAL A 173 -17.80 16.77 -2.47
CA VAL A 173 -17.34 18.03 -3.08
C VAL A 173 -15.93 17.90 -3.62
N ASN A 174 -15.03 17.27 -2.86
CA ASN A 174 -13.63 17.17 -3.25
C ASN A 174 -13.33 16.01 -4.21
N LEU A 175 -14.15 14.97 -4.22
CA LEU A 175 -14.00 13.78 -5.06
C LEU A 175 -15.30 13.54 -5.85
N PRO A 176 -15.45 14.13 -7.06
CA PRO A 176 -16.71 14.07 -7.84
C PRO A 176 -17.17 12.67 -8.20
N ASP A 177 -16.26 11.69 -8.26
CA ASP A 177 -16.58 10.29 -8.51
C ASP A 177 -17.31 9.63 -7.34
N ILE A 178 -17.27 10.25 -6.14
CA ILE A 178 -18.04 9.82 -4.98
C ILE A 178 -19.41 10.51 -5.02
N THR A 179 -20.45 9.72 -5.25
CA THR A 179 -21.83 10.20 -5.41
C THR A 179 -22.66 10.09 -4.14
N ALA A 180 -22.28 9.18 -3.23
CA ALA A 180 -22.96 8.97 -1.95
C ALA A 180 -21.99 8.43 -0.90
N VAL A 181 -22.31 8.63 0.38
CA VAL A 181 -21.49 8.24 1.52
C VAL A 181 -22.33 7.47 2.54
N GLN A 182 -21.86 6.28 2.92
CA GLN A 182 -22.37 5.47 4.03
C GLN A 182 -21.47 5.64 5.24
N ILE A 183 -22.05 5.89 6.40
CA ILE A 183 -21.32 5.93 7.67
C ILE A 183 -21.40 4.59 8.37
N LEU A 184 -20.24 4.09 8.80
CA LEU A 184 -20.10 2.91 9.65
C LEU A 184 -19.50 3.34 10.99
N VAL A 185 -19.83 2.60 12.04
CA VAL A 185 -19.23 2.78 13.37
C VAL A 185 -18.68 1.44 13.85
N ASP A 186 -17.39 1.40 14.17
CA ASP A 186 -16.67 0.18 14.53
C ASP A 186 -16.90 -0.98 13.54
N GLY A 187 -16.90 -0.63 12.22
CA GLY A 187 -17.06 -1.57 11.11
C GLY A 187 -18.50 -2.06 10.89
N LYS A 188 -19.49 -1.44 11.51
CA LYS A 188 -20.91 -1.83 11.42
C LYS A 188 -21.76 -0.68 10.89
N GLU A 189 -22.76 -1.02 10.09
CA GLU A 189 -23.83 -0.10 9.75
C GLU A 189 -24.57 0.30 11.02
N VAL A 190 -25.00 1.56 11.09
CA VAL A 190 -25.77 2.12 12.20
C VAL A 190 -27.04 2.77 11.65
N ASP A 191 -28.13 2.71 12.41
CA ASP A 191 -29.37 3.35 11.99
C ASP A 191 -29.28 4.88 12.08
N THR A 192 -28.56 5.39 13.08
CA THR A 192 -28.35 6.82 13.36
C THR A 192 -27.07 7.00 14.16
N LEU A 193 -26.54 8.23 14.29
CA LEU A 193 -25.49 8.55 15.27
C LEU A 193 -26.09 8.95 16.63
N ALA A 194 -27.17 9.76 16.62
CA ALA A 194 -27.80 10.31 17.83
C ALA A 194 -29.33 10.15 17.85
N GLY A 195 -29.89 9.33 16.99
CA GLY A 195 -31.31 8.98 17.00
C GLY A 195 -32.23 9.78 16.07
N HIS A 196 -31.69 10.65 15.21
CA HIS A 196 -32.53 11.58 14.44
C HIS A 196 -32.37 11.47 12.90
N LEU A 197 -31.18 11.18 12.39
CA LEU A 197 -30.91 11.08 10.96
C LEU A 197 -30.76 9.61 10.55
N ASP A 198 -31.57 9.17 9.55
CA ASP A 198 -31.51 7.81 9.02
C ASP A 198 -30.20 7.59 8.24
N LEU A 199 -29.33 6.70 8.73
CA LEU A 199 -28.06 6.34 8.16
C LEU A 199 -28.01 4.91 7.58
N ARG A 200 -29.16 4.24 7.46
CA ARG A 200 -29.23 2.87 6.91
C ARG A 200 -28.93 2.80 5.41
N HIS A 201 -28.90 3.96 4.76
CA HIS A 201 -28.60 4.07 3.32
C HIS A 201 -27.55 5.14 3.05
N PRO A 202 -26.76 5.00 1.97
CA PRO A 202 -25.77 6.02 1.60
C PRO A 202 -26.43 7.38 1.31
N LEU A 203 -25.88 8.42 1.90
CA LEU A 203 -26.36 9.79 1.79
C LEU A 203 -25.67 10.52 0.64
N LYS A 204 -26.45 11.27 -0.14
CA LYS A 204 -25.94 12.12 -1.22
C LYS A 204 -25.49 13.48 -0.69
N ARG A 205 -24.70 14.19 -1.53
CA ARG A 205 -24.33 15.58 -1.28
C ARG A 205 -25.56 16.43 -0.95
N ALA A 206 -25.43 17.26 0.09
CA ALA A 206 -26.51 18.11 0.58
C ALA A 206 -25.98 19.53 0.87
N LEU A 207 -25.90 20.36 -0.18
CA LEU A 207 -25.40 21.73 -0.07
C LEU A 207 -26.44 22.71 0.50
N GLU A 208 -27.68 22.28 0.70
CA GLU A 208 -28.70 23.01 1.45
C GLU A 208 -28.32 23.25 2.93
N TRP A 209 -27.40 22.42 3.46
CA TRP A 209 -26.81 22.59 4.78
C TRP A 209 -25.62 23.55 4.82
N VAL A 210 -25.20 24.09 3.66
CA VAL A 210 -24.02 24.94 3.53
C VAL A 210 -24.41 26.37 3.31
N LYS A 211 -23.80 27.28 4.09
CA LYS A 211 -23.94 28.72 3.97
C LYS A 211 -23.66 29.18 2.54
N ARG A 212 -24.56 29.97 1.97
CA ARG A 212 -24.45 30.56 0.64
C ARG A 212 -23.64 31.84 0.65
#